data_7b452ca15db68cf29d0664c63020a358
#
_entry.id   7b452ca15db68cf29d0664c63020a358
#
_cell.length_a   1.000
_cell.length_b   1.000
_cell.length_c   1.000
_cell.angle_alpha   90.00
_cell.angle_beta   90.00
_cell.angle_gamma   90.00
#
_symmetry.space_group_name_H-M   'P 1'
#
loop_
_entity.id
_entity.type
_entity.pdbx_description
1 polymer ?
#
loop_
_entity_poly.entity_id
_entity_poly.type
_entity_poly.pdbx_seq_one_letter_code
_entity_poly.pdbx_strand_id
1 'polypeptide(L)' 'MELRHLRYFTALAECLSFTRAAERVHVTQSTLSHQIRQLEDEVGRPLFDRIGKRVVLTEAGEVFVT' A
#
# COMPACT_ATOMS: atom_id res chain seq x y z
N MET A 1 -10.89 1.92 8.98
CA MET A 1 -10.43 1.95 7.57
C MET A 1 -11.25 2.96 6.80
N GLU A 2 -10.58 3.82 6.06
CA GLU A 2 -11.25 4.87 5.28
C GLU A 2 -11.14 4.57 3.80
N LEU A 3 -12.02 5.21 3.02
CA LEU A 3 -12.02 5.02 1.57
C LEU A 3 -10.67 5.37 0.95
N ARG A 4 -10.01 6.42 1.45
CA ARG A 4 -8.68 6.80 0.94
C ARG A 4 -7.64 5.70 1.16
N HIS A 5 -7.75 4.94 2.24
CA HIS A 5 -6.85 3.81 2.49
C HIS A 5 -6.99 2.76 1.40
N LEU A 6 -8.23 2.49 0.97
CA LEU A 6 -8.49 1.53 -0.10
C LEU A 6 -7.93 2.04 -1.43
N ARG A 7 -8.09 3.33 -1.71
CA ARG A 7 -7.52 3.93 -2.92
C ARG A 7 -6.01 3.81 -2.94
N TYR A 8 -5.36 4.11 -1.83
CA TYR A 8 -3.90 4.04 -1.73
C TYR A 8 -3.43 2.60 -1.83
N PHE A 9 -4.12 1.69 -1.17
CA PHE A 9 -3.78 0.28 -1.25
C PHE A 9 -3.88 -0.23 -2.69
N THR A 10 -4.99 0.07 -3.38
CA THR A 10 -5.20 -0.36 -4.75
C THR A 10 -4.10 0.18 -5.68
N ALA A 11 -3.76 1.45 -5.54
CA ALA A 11 -2.72 2.05 -6.36
C ALA A 11 -1.37 1.37 -6.14
N LEU A 12 -1.02 1.13 -4.88
CA LEU A 12 0.25 0.49 -4.57
C LEU A 12 0.28 -0.97 -5.02
N ALA A 13 -0.85 -1.68 -4.88
CA ALA A 13 -0.95 -3.07 -5.31
C ALA A 13 -0.78 -3.19 -6.82
N GLU A 14 -1.30 -2.22 -7.57
CA GLU A 14 -1.19 -2.22 -9.03
C GLU A 14 0.19 -1.80 -9.51
N CYS A 15 0.76 -0.77 -8.87
CA CYS A 15 2.06 -0.22 -9.30
C CYS A 15 3.24 -1.00 -8.74
N LEU A 16 3.11 -1.54 -7.54
CA LEU A 16 4.19 -2.18 -6.79
C LEU A 16 5.42 -1.27 -6.71
N SER A 17 5.14 0.04 -6.58
CA SER A 17 6.16 1.08 -6.49
C SER A 17 5.55 2.23 -5.72
N PHE A 18 6.18 2.61 -4.60
CA PHE A 18 5.69 3.73 -3.80
C PHE A 18 5.72 5.03 -4.58
N THR A 19 6.78 5.23 -5.38
CA THR A 19 6.91 6.45 -6.17
C THR A 19 5.77 6.58 -7.19
N ARG A 20 5.52 5.52 -7.94
CA ARG A 20 4.46 5.53 -8.96
C ARG A 20 3.08 5.62 -8.36
N ALA A 21 2.85 4.90 -7.28
CA ALA A 21 1.55 4.92 -6.63
C ALA A 21 1.26 6.30 -6.05
N ALA A 22 2.27 6.93 -5.43
CA ALA A 22 2.10 8.28 -4.89
C ALA A 22 1.74 9.27 -5.99
N GLU A 23 2.40 9.18 -7.14
CA GLU A 23 2.08 10.02 -8.28
C GLU A 23 0.64 9.80 -8.76
N ARG A 24 0.21 8.54 -8.81
CA ARG A 24 -1.13 8.20 -9.27
C ARG A 24 -2.22 8.80 -8.38
N VAL A 25 -2.00 8.80 -7.07
CA VAL A 25 -3.00 9.31 -6.12
C VAL A 25 -2.70 10.74 -5.67
N HIS A 26 -1.72 11.40 -6.28
CA HIS A 26 -1.41 12.82 -6.08
C HIS A 26 -1.03 13.16 -4.65
N VAL A 27 -0.20 12.32 -4.04
CA VAL A 27 0.36 12.59 -2.71
C VAL A 27 1.87 12.34 -2.75
N THR A 28 2.55 12.76 -1.68
CA THR A 28 3.97 12.47 -1.56
C THR A 28 4.17 11.00 -1.21
N GLN A 29 5.38 10.51 -1.47
CA GLN A 29 5.73 9.14 -1.12
C GLN A 29 5.62 8.91 0.40
N SER A 30 6.03 9.92 1.19
CA SER A 30 5.94 9.84 2.65
C SER A 30 4.49 9.72 3.10
N THR A 31 3.59 10.48 2.51
CA THR A 31 2.18 10.43 2.85
C THR A 31 1.59 9.06 2.50
N LEU A 32 1.90 8.55 1.32
CA LEU A 32 1.42 7.24 0.91
C LEU A 32 1.90 6.16 1.87
N SER A 33 3.19 6.17 2.18
CA SER A 33 3.80 5.20 3.08
C SER A 33 3.13 5.23 4.47
N HIS A 34 2.87 6.43 4.97
CA HIS A 34 2.21 6.60 6.27
C HIS A 34 0.78 6.04 6.25
N GLN A 35 0.03 6.34 5.18
CA GLN A 35 -1.34 5.87 5.07
C GLN A 35 -1.41 4.34 4.93
N ILE A 36 -0.49 3.75 4.19
CA ILE A 36 -0.43 2.29 4.06
C ILE A 36 -0.12 1.66 5.41
N ARG A 37 0.79 2.26 6.18
CA ARG A 37 1.11 1.73 7.51
C ARG A 37 -0.10 1.82 8.44
N GLN A 38 -0.86 2.90 8.38
CA GLN A 38 -2.09 3.01 9.17
C GLN A 38 -3.07 1.91 8.83
N LEU A 39 -3.22 1.62 7.54
CA LEU A 39 -4.10 0.55 7.10
C LEU A 39 -3.61 -0.80 7.61
N GLU A 40 -2.32 -1.06 7.52
CA GLU A 40 -1.74 -2.31 8.03
C GLU A 40 -1.96 -2.46 9.53
N ASP A 41 -1.83 -1.36 10.26
CA ASP A 41 -2.07 -1.37 11.71
C ASP A 41 -3.52 -1.73 12.02
N GLU A 42 -4.47 -1.20 11.25
CA GLU A 42 -5.88 -1.50 11.44
C GLU A 42 -6.20 -2.95 11.11
N VAL A 43 -5.61 -3.47 10.04
CA VAL A 43 -5.80 -4.87 9.62
C VAL A 43 -5.09 -5.81 10.57
N GLY A 44 -4.01 -5.36 11.18
CA GLY A 44 -3.22 -6.15 12.12
C GLY A 44 -2.17 -7.02 11.46
N ARG A 45 -1.91 -6.81 10.17
CA ARG A 45 -0.91 -7.56 9.42
C ARG A 45 -0.29 -6.69 8.33
N PRO A 46 0.99 -6.92 7.99
CA PRO A 46 1.58 -6.23 6.84
C PRO A 46 0.93 -6.72 5.56
N LEU A 47 0.58 -5.76 4.69
CA LEU A 47 -0.03 -6.06 3.39
C LEU A 47 1.02 -6.03 2.27
N PHE A 48 2.12 -5.33 2.50
CA PHE A 48 3.23 -5.23 1.55
C PHE A 48 4.54 -5.55 2.25
N ASP A 49 5.48 -6.07 1.47
CA ASP A 49 6.82 -6.34 1.96
C ASP A 49 7.82 -5.81 0.94
N ARG A 50 9.04 -5.62 1.37
CA ARG A 50 10.12 -5.17 0.50
C ARG A 50 11.19 -6.24 0.44
N ILE A 51 11.46 -6.71 -0.78
CA ILE A 51 12.53 -7.68 -1.03
C ILE A 51 13.56 -6.95 -1.89
N GLY A 52 14.63 -6.49 -1.26
CA GLY A 52 15.60 -5.61 -1.91
C GLY A 52 14.93 -4.28 -2.23
N LYS A 53 14.91 -3.92 -3.51
CA LYS A 53 14.27 -2.68 -3.98
C LYS A 53 12.84 -2.90 -4.49
N ARG A 54 12.33 -4.12 -4.35
CA ARG A 54 11.02 -4.46 -4.90
C ARG A 54 9.98 -4.45 -3.80
N VAL A 55 8.77 -4.02 -4.17
CA VAL A 55 7.61 -4.08 -3.30
C VAL A 55 6.75 -5.23 -3.78
N VAL A 56 6.33 -6.08 -2.86
CA VAL A 56 5.49 -7.24 -3.19
C VAL A 56 4.33 -7.29 -2.21
N LEU A 57 3.23 -7.92 -2.62
CA LEU A 57 2.12 -8.18 -1.73
C LEU A 57 2.47 -9.36 -0.82
N THR A 58 2.10 -9.23 0.45
CA THR A 58 2.17 -10.37 1.37
C THR A 58 0.97 -11.26 1.10
N GLU A 59 0.92 -12.42 1.75
CA GLU A 59 -0.25 -13.28 1.68
C GLU A 59 -1.49 -12.54 2.15
N ALA A 60 -1.37 -11.78 3.24
CA ALA A 60 -2.48 -10.96 3.74
C ALA A 60 -2.89 -9.90 2.72
N GLY A 61 -1.92 -9.30 2.03
CA GLY A 61 -2.20 -8.32 0.98
C GLY A 61 -2.96 -8.92 -0.18
N GLU A 62 -2.61 -10.13 -0.58
CA GLU A 62 -3.30 -10.82 -1.67
C GLU A 62 -4.75 -11.14 -1.32
N VAL A 63 -4.98 -11.57 -0.09
CA VAL A 63 -6.34 -11.82 0.39
C VAL A 63 -7.13 -10.52 0.42
N PHE A 64 -6.49 -9.43 0.84
CA PHE A 64 -7.15 -8.13 0.93
C PHE A 64 -7.57 -7.61 -0.44
N VAL A 65 -6.79 -7.91 -1.48
CA VAL A 65 -7.09 -7.49 -2.85
C VAL A 65 -8.38 -8.15 -3.36
N THR A 66 -8.61 -9.38 -3.00
CA THR A 66 -9.79 -10.11 -3.44
C THR A 66 -11.00 -9.82 -2.53
#